data_0fc7bf2a1be99f54a3206f5996e51bf2
#
_entry.id   0fc7bf2a1be99f54a3206f5996e51bf2
#
_cell.length_a   1.000
_cell.length_b   1.000
_cell.length_c   1.000
_cell.angle_alpha   90.00
_cell.angle_beta   90.00
_cell.angle_gamma   90.00
#
_symmetry.space_group_name_H-M   'P 1'
#
loop_
_entity.id
_entity.type
_entity.pdbx_description
1 polymer ?
#
loop_
_entity_poly.entity_id
_entity_poly.type
_entity_poly.pdbx_seq_one_letter_code
_entity_poly.pdbx_strand_id
1 'polypeptide(L)'
;MVRGARHLMTKIVFCADDFTGASDTLATLARAGLSTRLYLNAPAPSDSTNDLDAIGVATSLRALTVDDSVATIGPLADALARTKCGLYHFKVCSTFDSSPDIGNIAAIADRYAQSVGTRWKAVIGGQPSLRRFCLMGNLFAGAGNGHIYRIDRHPVMSVHPVTPMHEANLCRHLAAQGWPKIGLIDFTIIRKGRVALINEIRRRLDAGECETLFDVTDDTDLLTIGEAIREIAKTTPTLCVGASSVAQALFPSFEPSSQNGAQASRRAGPVFAFAGSRSSHTAGQVENASTYIKRSIAPKDLLDPAGIKDLLGDSLSTLNAGKHLLVSLSDDRNHDIGSHALARASAAFIAQICQNTSLGFLAIAGGDTSSLAVQELGINSLSFAADFDAGAPVIRAHADTPYLDGLPMLLKGGQMGKPDLFDNISALPIASNNG
;
A
#
# COMPACT_ATOMS: atom_id res chain seq x y z
N MET A 1 27.43 -21.47 -18.38
CA MET A 1 26.16 -22.23 -18.34
C MET A 1 25.02 -21.27 -18.56
N VAL A 2 24.38 -21.30 -19.72
CA VAL A 2 23.26 -20.46 -20.09
C VAL A 2 22.07 -20.86 -19.21
N ARG A 3 21.60 -19.98 -18.32
CA ARG A 3 20.32 -20.17 -17.63
C ARG A 3 19.23 -20.11 -18.70
N GLY A 4 18.65 -21.28 -19.00
CA GLY A 4 17.50 -21.36 -19.89
C GLY A 4 16.42 -20.42 -19.39
N ALA A 5 15.90 -19.59 -20.28
CA ALA A 5 14.78 -18.69 -20.02
C ALA A 5 13.56 -19.52 -19.56
N ARG A 6 13.36 -19.64 -18.24
CA ARG A 6 12.07 -20.04 -17.69
C ARG A 6 11.12 -18.86 -18.01
N HIS A 7 10.19 -19.05 -18.88
CA HIS A 7 8.99 -18.21 -18.97
C HIS A 7 8.31 -18.31 -17.59
N LEU A 8 8.64 -17.41 -16.69
CA LEU A 8 8.00 -17.29 -15.39
C LEU A 8 6.62 -16.64 -15.64
N MET A 9 5.57 -17.42 -15.53
CA MET A 9 4.22 -16.87 -15.53
C MET A 9 4.04 -16.05 -14.25
N THR A 10 3.52 -14.84 -14.38
CA THR A 10 3.13 -14.00 -13.22
C THR A 10 2.24 -14.79 -12.27
N LYS A 11 2.60 -14.81 -10.98
CA LYS A 11 1.91 -15.61 -9.96
C LYS A 11 0.70 -14.89 -9.37
N ILE A 12 0.78 -13.56 -9.27
CA ILE A 12 -0.28 -12.71 -8.72
C ILE A 12 -0.31 -11.34 -9.37
N VAL A 13 -1.52 -10.84 -9.62
CA VAL A 13 -1.77 -9.45 -10.04
C VAL A 13 -2.63 -8.77 -8.98
N PHE A 14 -2.24 -7.58 -8.51
CA PHE A 14 -3.02 -6.86 -7.53
C PHE A 14 -3.32 -5.41 -7.92
N CYS A 15 -4.47 -4.93 -7.48
CA CYS A 15 -4.86 -3.52 -7.52
C CYS A 15 -5.14 -3.08 -6.09
N ALA A 16 -4.57 -1.95 -5.67
CA ALA A 16 -4.77 -1.43 -4.32
C ALA A 16 -5.62 -0.17 -4.34
N ASP A 17 -6.51 -0.04 -3.37
CA ASP A 17 -7.43 1.09 -3.21
C ASP A 17 -6.74 2.36 -2.69
N ASP A 18 -5.50 2.22 -2.15
CA ASP A 18 -4.65 3.34 -1.76
C ASP A 18 -3.17 3.02 -1.98
N PHE A 19 -2.36 4.09 -2.05
CA PHE A 19 -0.92 3.97 -2.32
C PHE A 19 -0.15 3.33 -1.17
N THR A 20 -0.45 3.68 0.08
CA THR A 20 0.23 3.14 1.27
C THR A 20 0.03 1.63 1.38
N GLY A 21 -1.20 1.17 1.16
CA GLY A 21 -1.51 -0.25 1.14
C GLY A 21 -0.87 -0.99 -0.04
N ALA A 22 -0.74 -0.33 -1.18
CA ALA A 22 -0.05 -0.87 -2.35
C ALA A 22 1.44 -1.14 -2.06
N SER A 23 2.13 -0.17 -1.45
CA SER A 23 3.54 -0.30 -1.10
C SER A 23 3.79 -1.36 0.00
N ASP A 24 2.85 -1.53 0.95
CA ASP A 24 2.91 -2.61 1.95
C ASP A 24 2.75 -3.99 1.30
N THR A 25 1.83 -4.13 0.34
CA THR A 25 1.67 -5.37 -0.42
C THR A 25 2.88 -5.68 -1.29
N LEU A 26 3.45 -4.67 -1.97
CA LEU A 26 4.70 -4.78 -2.71
C LEU A 26 5.82 -5.35 -1.83
N ALA A 27 6.02 -4.76 -0.65
CA ALA A 27 7.04 -5.20 0.29
C ALA A 27 6.77 -6.62 0.84
N THR A 28 5.52 -6.94 1.13
CA THR A 28 5.12 -8.27 1.63
C THR A 28 5.43 -9.36 0.61
N LEU A 29 5.10 -9.15 -0.67
CA LEU A 29 5.40 -10.10 -1.74
C LEU A 29 6.90 -10.21 -2.01
N ALA A 30 7.64 -9.09 -1.94
CA ALA A 30 9.09 -9.09 -2.11
C ALA A 30 9.81 -9.85 -0.99
N ARG A 31 9.38 -9.70 0.27
CA ARG A 31 9.88 -10.48 1.41
C ARG A 31 9.63 -11.98 1.26
N ALA A 32 8.55 -12.35 0.58
CA ALA A 32 8.27 -13.73 0.22
C ALA A 32 9.12 -14.25 -0.97
N GLY A 33 10.08 -13.45 -1.46
CA GLY A 33 11.02 -13.82 -2.51
C GLY A 33 10.48 -13.64 -3.94
N LEU A 34 9.36 -12.91 -4.12
CA LEU A 34 8.81 -12.64 -5.45
C LEU A 34 9.47 -11.40 -6.06
N SER A 35 9.78 -11.47 -7.37
CA SER A 35 10.11 -10.29 -8.16
C SER A 35 8.85 -9.46 -8.36
N THR A 36 8.83 -8.25 -7.79
CA THR A 36 7.62 -7.44 -7.69
C THR A 36 7.79 -6.07 -8.35
N ARG A 37 6.71 -5.57 -8.96
CA ARG A 37 6.65 -4.21 -9.49
C ARG A 37 5.28 -3.60 -9.17
N LEU A 38 5.30 -2.37 -8.63
CA LEU A 38 4.12 -1.57 -8.36
C LEU A 38 4.06 -0.41 -9.35
N TYR A 39 3.08 -0.41 -10.22
CA TYR A 39 2.82 0.63 -11.20
C TYR A 39 1.87 1.69 -10.63
N LEU A 40 1.92 2.90 -11.18
CA LEU A 40 0.99 3.98 -10.85
C LEU A 40 -0.18 4.08 -11.82
N ASN A 41 -0.01 3.48 -12.99
CA ASN A 41 -1.03 3.29 -14.01
C ASN A 41 -0.95 1.83 -14.48
N ALA A 42 -1.90 1.40 -15.30
CA ALA A 42 -1.80 0.08 -15.91
C ALA A 42 -0.49 -0.05 -16.69
N PRO A 43 0.26 -1.17 -16.56
CA PRO A 43 1.44 -1.41 -17.37
C PRO A 43 1.10 -1.26 -18.84
N ALA A 44 1.94 -0.55 -19.59
CA ALA A 44 1.78 -0.45 -21.05
C ALA A 44 2.04 -1.83 -21.69
N PRO A 45 1.45 -2.12 -22.86
CA PRO A 45 1.74 -3.37 -23.57
C PRO A 45 3.22 -3.54 -23.94
N SER A 46 3.97 -2.44 -24.01
CA SER A 46 5.42 -2.41 -24.26
C SER A 46 6.26 -2.73 -23.01
N ASP A 47 5.66 -2.68 -21.81
CA ASP A 47 6.40 -2.92 -20.59
C ASP A 47 6.79 -4.39 -20.48
N SER A 48 8.06 -4.65 -20.22
CA SER A 48 8.52 -6.02 -19.96
C SER A 48 8.09 -6.45 -18.56
N THR A 49 7.04 -7.25 -18.52
CA THR A 49 6.52 -7.85 -17.28
C THR A 49 6.85 -9.33 -17.14
N ASN A 50 7.54 -9.91 -18.12
CA ASN A 50 7.79 -11.36 -18.22
C ASN A 50 8.66 -11.92 -17.08
N ASP A 51 9.49 -11.07 -16.46
CA ASP A 51 10.38 -11.47 -15.37
C ASP A 51 9.78 -11.16 -13.98
N LEU A 52 8.52 -10.74 -13.92
CA LEU A 52 7.84 -10.38 -12.68
C LEU A 52 6.93 -11.51 -12.19
N ASP A 53 7.14 -11.92 -10.96
CA ASP A 53 6.24 -12.84 -10.24
C ASP A 53 4.95 -12.13 -9.79
N ALA A 54 5.03 -10.82 -9.49
CA ALA A 54 3.92 -10.04 -9.00
C ALA A 54 3.87 -8.65 -9.64
N ILE A 55 2.69 -8.27 -10.10
CA ILE A 55 2.40 -6.96 -10.69
C ILE A 55 1.29 -6.30 -9.89
N GLY A 56 1.55 -5.09 -9.41
CA GLY A 56 0.58 -4.29 -8.69
C GLY A 56 0.29 -2.95 -9.35
N VAL A 57 -0.89 -2.40 -9.10
CA VAL A 57 -1.21 -1.01 -9.42
C VAL A 57 -1.75 -0.31 -8.19
N ALA A 58 -1.20 0.86 -7.89
CA ALA A 58 -1.68 1.74 -6.83
C ALA A 58 -2.74 2.69 -7.39
N THR A 59 -3.84 2.86 -6.65
CA THR A 59 -4.92 3.79 -7.01
C THR A 59 -5.33 4.65 -5.81
N SER A 60 -6.35 5.48 -6.00
CA SER A 60 -7.04 6.25 -4.95
C SER A 60 -8.52 5.86 -4.81
N LEU A 61 -8.89 4.63 -5.17
CA LEU A 61 -10.28 4.15 -5.22
C LEU A 61 -11.02 4.29 -3.89
N ARG A 62 -10.30 4.22 -2.76
CA ARG A 62 -10.87 4.38 -1.41
C ARG A 62 -11.59 5.71 -1.19
N ALA A 63 -11.15 6.77 -1.86
CA ALA A 63 -11.69 8.12 -1.69
C ALA A 63 -12.78 8.49 -2.72
N LEU A 64 -13.08 7.59 -3.66
CA LEU A 64 -13.98 7.87 -4.77
C LEU A 64 -15.41 7.44 -4.47
N THR A 65 -16.36 8.11 -5.14
CA THR A 65 -17.75 7.66 -5.21
C THR A 65 -17.86 6.31 -5.93
N VAL A 66 -18.99 5.64 -5.84
CA VAL A 66 -19.20 4.33 -6.52
C VAL A 66 -19.00 4.48 -8.02
N ASP A 67 -19.65 5.46 -8.64
CA ASP A 67 -19.60 5.66 -10.10
C ASP A 67 -18.17 5.97 -10.57
N ASP A 68 -17.46 6.87 -9.88
CA ASP A 68 -16.08 7.21 -10.18
C ASP A 68 -15.14 6.02 -9.96
N SER A 69 -15.38 5.23 -8.92
CA SER A 69 -14.61 4.02 -8.64
C SER A 69 -14.76 2.98 -9.74
N VAL A 70 -15.98 2.71 -10.18
CA VAL A 70 -16.27 1.74 -11.24
C VAL A 70 -15.71 2.22 -12.58
N ALA A 71 -15.85 3.52 -12.88
CA ALA A 71 -15.27 4.13 -14.07
C ALA A 71 -13.74 4.07 -14.07
N THR A 72 -13.10 4.26 -12.92
CA THR A 72 -11.64 4.21 -12.77
C THR A 72 -11.11 2.78 -12.84
N ILE A 73 -11.72 1.84 -12.09
CA ILE A 73 -11.23 0.45 -12.04
C ILE A 73 -11.47 -0.28 -13.36
N GLY A 74 -12.49 0.06 -14.14
CA GLY A 74 -12.87 -0.64 -15.35
C GLY A 74 -11.71 -0.83 -16.34
N PRO A 75 -11.20 0.26 -16.93
CA PRO A 75 -10.08 0.17 -17.89
C PRO A 75 -8.81 -0.44 -17.28
N LEU A 76 -8.57 -0.17 -15.99
CA LEU A 76 -7.42 -0.70 -15.25
C LEU A 76 -7.52 -2.22 -15.11
N ALA A 77 -8.67 -2.72 -14.66
CA ALA A 77 -8.91 -4.15 -14.49
C ALA A 77 -8.84 -4.90 -15.84
N ASP A 78 -9.37 -4.30 -16.92
CA ASP A 78 -9.27 -4.86 -18.27
C ASP A 78 -7.81 -4.93 -18.74
N ALA A 79 -6.99 -3.96 -18.37
CA ALA A 79 -5.56 -3.99 -18.64
C ALA A 79 -4.84 -5.07 -17.82
N LEU A 80 -5.13 -5.18 -16.54
CA LEU A 80 -4.55 -6.19 -15.64
C LEU A 80 -4.96 -7.61 -16.02
N ALA A 81 -6.19 -7.80 -16.53
CA ALA A 81 -6.69 -9.09 -17.01
C ALA A 81 -5.91 -9.65 -18.22
N ARG A 82 -5.16 -8.80 -18.95
CA ARG A 82 -4.25 -9.27 -20.01
C ARG A 82 -3.11 -10.12 -19.45
N THR A 83 -2.70 -9.87 -18.22
CA THR A 83 -1.76 -10.72 -17.50
C THR A 83 -2.52 -11.91 -16.92
N LYS A 84 -2.54 -13.00 -17.68
CA LYS A 84 -3.22 -14.24 -17.27
C LYS A 84 -2.49 -14.87 -16.09
N CYS A 85 -3.13 -14.86 -14.92
CA CYS A 85 -2.68 -15.58 -13.72
C CYS A 85 -3.89 -16.22 -13.02
N GLY A 86 -3.63 -17.12 -12.07
CA GLY A 86 -4.71 -17.76 -11.30
C GLY A 86 -5.18 -16.94 -10.10
N LEU A 87 -4.36 -15.98 -9.66
CA LEU A 87 -4.57 -15.23 -8.43
C LEU A 87 -4.60 -13.74 -8.72
N TYR A 88 -5.72 -13.11 -8.38
CA TYR A 88 -5.90 -11.67 -8.40
C TYR A 88 -6.17 -11.16 -7.00
N HIS A 89 -5.73 -9.95 -6.67
CA HIS A 89 -5.94 -9.38 -5.36
C HIS A 89 -6.42 -7.94 -5.48
N PHE A 90 -7.59 -7.67 -4.92
CA PHE A 90 -8.04 -6.31 -4.63
C PHE A 90 -7.61 -5.97 -3.20
N LYS A 91 -6.57 -5.16 -3.08
CA LYS A 91 -6.00 -4.74 -1.80
C LYS A 91 -6.81 -3.59 -1.23
N VAL A 92 -7.39 -3.84 -0.07
CA VAL A 92 -8.15 -2.85 0.72
C VAL A 92 -7.47 -2.61 2.06
N CYS A 93 -7.92 -1.60 2.81
CA CYS A 93 -7.41 -1.36 4.17
C CYS A 93 -7.67 -2.55 5.10
N SER A 94 -6.78 -2.78 6.05
CA SER A 94 -6.97 -3.81 7.07
C SER A 94 -8.11 -3.52 8.04
N THR A 95 -8.65 -2.30 8.01
CA THR A 95 -9.81 -1.86 8.78
C THR A 95 -11.12 -1.91 7.97
N PHE A 96 -11.06 -2.26 6.67
CA PHE A 96 -12.20 -2.30 5.76
C PHE A 96 -13.01 -0.99 5.72
N ASP A 97 -12.36 0.13 6.02
CA ASP A 97 -12.96 1.47 6.01
C ASP A 97 -13.48 1.83 4.62
N SER A 98 -14.78 1.76 4.48
CA SER A 98 -15.55 1.89 3.24
C SER A 98 -17.03 2.12 3.57
N SER A 99 -17.81 2.53 2.58
CA SER A 99 -19.25 2.72 2.73
C SER A 99 -19.99 2.32 1.45
N PRO A 100 -21.33 2.28 1.45
CA PRO A 100 -22.09 2.13 0.23
C PRO A 100 -21.81 3.20 -0.83
N ASP A 101 -21.44 4.42 -0.41
CA ASP A 101 -21.30 5.58 -1.29
C ASP A 101 -19.84 5.92 -1.65
N ILE A 102 -18.89 5.68 -0.72
CA ILE A 102 -17.48 6.03 -0.87
C ILE A 102 -16.60 4.82 -0.61
N GLY A 103 -15.67 4.54 -1.53
CA GLY A 103 -14.71 3.45 -1.42
C GLY A 103 -15.40 2.07 -1.38
N ASN A 104 -16.52 1.91 -2.08
CA ASN A 104 -17.35 0.72 -2.06
C ASN A 104 -16.58 -0.53 -2.53
N ILE A 105 -16.19 -1.37 -1.57
CA ILE A 105 -15.36 -2.55 -1.82
C ILE A 105 -16.06 -3.55 -2.72
N ALA A 106 -17.36 -3.77 -2.51
CA ALA A 106 -18.12 -4.76 -3.28
C ALA A 106 -18.24 -4.37 -4.75
N ALA A 107 -18.63 -3.12 -5.05
CA ALA A 107 -18.77 -2.63 -6.42
C ALA A 107 -17.45 -2.67 -7.20
N ILE A 108 -16.36 -2.24 -6.55
CA ILE A 108 -15.01 -2.27 -7.16
C ILE A 108 -14.56 -3.70 -7.42
N ALA A 109 -14.73 -4.60 -6.44
CA ALA A 109 -14.34 -6.00 -6.57
C ALA A 109 -15.17 -6.74 -7.64
N ASP A 110 -16.47 -6.44 -7.76
CA ASP A 110 -17.33 -7.02 -8.80
C ASP A 110 -16.87 -6.58 -10.20
N ARG A 111 -16.57 -5.29 -10.38
CA ARG A 111 -16.04 -4.80 -11.66
C ARG A 111 -14.68 -5.43 -12.00
N TYR A 112 -13.81 -5.62 -11.00
CA TYR A 112 -12.52 -6.28 -11.19
C TYR A 112 -12.71 -7.77 -11.52
N ALA A 113 -13.55 -8.47 -10.77
CA ALA A 113 -13.86 -9.87 -10.99
C ALA A 113 -14.41 -10.14 -12.40
N GLN A 114 -15.27 -9.24 -12.91
CA GLN A 114 -15.78 -9.31 -14.28
C GLN A 114 -14.67 -9.26 -15.31
N SER A 115 -13.70 -8.35 -15.18
CA SER A 115 -12.57 -8.21 -16.11
C SER A 115 -11.67 -9.45 -16.14
N VAL A 116 -11.38 -10.02 -14.97
CA VAL A 116 -10.49 -11.19 -14.87
C VAL A 116 -11.21 -12.53 -15.06
N GLY A 117 -12.50 -12.49 -15.30
CA GLY A 117 -13.29 -13.69 -15.64
C GLY A 117 -13.51 -14.64 -14.47
N THR A 118 -13.52 -14.13 -13.24
CA THR A 118 -13.81 -14.94 -12.05
C THR A 118 -15.18 -14.63 -11.48
N ARG A 119 -15.80 -15.64 -10.88
CA ARG A 119 -17.05 -15.49 -10.10
C ARG A 119 -16.80 -15.47 -8.61
N TRP A 120 -15.68 -16.05 -8.15
CA TRP A 120 -15.41 -16.22 -6.73
C TRP A 120 -14.54 -15.08 -6.17
N LYS A 121 -15.05 -14.44 -5.12
CA LYS A 121 -14.36 -13.42 -4.33
C LYS A 121 -14.09 -13.97 -2.93
N ALA A 122 -12.81 -14.20 -2.62
CA ALA A 122 -12.32 -14.72 -1.36
C ALA A 122 -11.90 -13.53 -0.46
N VAL A 123 -12.68 -13.20 0.56
CA VAL A 123 -12.44 -12.07 1.46
C VAL A 123 -11.69 -12.53 2.69
N ILE A 124 -10.48 -12.00 2.93
CA ILE A 124 -9.66 -12.28 4.12
C ILE A 124 -9.83 -11.15 5.13
N GLY A 125 -10.54 -11.44 6.25
CA GLY A 125 -11.03 -10.43 7.18
C GLY A 125 -10.03 -9.94 8.22
N GLY A 126 -8.79 -10.48 8.30
CA GLY A 126 -7.82 -10.11 9.33
C GLY A 126 -6.39 -9.95 8.82
N GLN A 127 -5.54 -9.34 9.65
CA GLN A 127 -4.10 -9.23 9.48
C GLN A 127 -3.41 -9.22 10.86
N PRO A 128 -3.10 -10.40 11.44
CA PRO A 128 -2.57 -10.51 12.80
C PRO A 128 -1.28 -9.71 13.02
N SER A 129 -0.40 -9.66 12.00
CA SER A 129 0.84 -8.88 12.03
C SER A 129 0.62 -7.37 12.28
N LEU A 130 -0.56 -6.84 11.96
CA LEU A 130 -0.98 -5.48 12.27
C LEU A 130 -1.98 -5.41 13.43
N ARG A 131 -2.17 -6.50 14.19
CA ARG A 131 -3.16 -6.60 15.27
C ARG A 131 -4.60 -6.34 14.77
N ARG A 132 -4.94 -6.91 13.61
CA ARG A 132 -6.29 -6.95 13.04
C ARG A 132 -6.75 -8.39 13.04
N PHE A 133 -7.92 -8.64 13.63
CA PHE A 133 -8.47 -9.99 13.79
C PHE A 133 -9.92 -10.01 13.32
N CYS A 134 -10.31 -11.08 12.63
CA CYS A 134 -11.71 -11.34 12.31
C CYS A 134 -12.15 -12.60 13.03
N LEU A 135 -13.20 -12.49 13.83
CA LEU A 135 -13.74 -13.59 14.63
C LEU A 135 -15.27 -13.61 14.51
N MET A 136 -15.83 -14.73 14.06
CA MET A 136 -17.26 -14.86 13.76
C MET A 136 -17.79 -13.74 12.87
N GLY A 137 -16.98 -13.37 11.87
CA GLY A 137 -17.26 -12.29 10.93
C GLY A 137 -17.06 -10.88 11.49
N ASN A 138 -16.75 -10.71 12.78
CA ASN A 138 -16.55 -9.41 13.38
C ASN A 138 -15.09 -9.01 13.35
N LEU A 139 -14.81 -7.78 12.89
CA LEU A 139 -13.48 -7.22 12.80
C LEU A 139 -13.10 -6.52 14.11
N PHE A 140 -11.87 -6.79 14.56
CA PHE A 140 -11.22 -6.18 15.71
C PHE A 140 -9.91 -5.52 15.27
N ALA A 141 -9.57 -4.38 15.87
CA ALA A 141 -8.35 -3.65 15.56
C ALA A 141 -7.64 -3.13 16.80
N GLY A 142 -6.32 -3.25 16.80
CA GLY A 142 -5.46 -2.65 17.83
C GLY A 142 -5.37 -1.14 17.64
N ALA A 143 -5.49 -0.39 18.76
CA ALA A 143 -5.29 1.06 18.79
C ALA A 143 -3.91 1.42 19.38
N GLY A 144 -3.51 2.70 19.24
CA GLY A 144 -2.23 3.22 19.72
C GLY A 144 -2.00 3.12 21.22
N ASN A 145 -3.08 2.97 22.01
CA ASN A 145 -3.04 2.75 23.45
C ASN A 145 -2.77 1.28 23.88
N GLY A 146 -2.47 0.40 22.93
CA GLY A 146 -2.18 -1.00 23.20
C GLY A 146 -3.39 -1.93 23.30
N HIS A 147 -4.60 -1.40 23.36
CA HIS A 147 -5.82 -2.21 23.43
C HIS A 147 -6.34 -2.62 22.05
N ILE A 148 -7.12 -3.70 22.01
CA ILE A 148 -7.84 -4.17 20.83
C ILE A 148 -9.32 -3.85 21.03
N TYR A 149 -9.91 -3.23 20.02
CA TYR A 149 -11.31 -2.86 20.01
C TYR A 149 -12.05 -3.55 18.86
N ARG A 150 -13.31 -3.87 19.06
CA ARG A 150 -14.19 -4.14 17.95
C ARG A 150 -14.24 -2.88 17.07
N ILE A 151 -14.20 -3.04 15.75
CA ILE A 151 -13.94 -1.91 14.83
C ILE A 151 -14.96 -0.76 14.97
N ASP A 152 -16.22 -1.09 15.25
CA ASP A 152 -17.30 -0.11 15.48
C ASP A 152 -17.21 0.61 16.84
N ARG A 153 -16.27 0.21 17.69
CA ARG A 153 -15.94 0.83 18.99
C ARG A 153 -14.49 1.33 19.04
N HIS A 154 -13.78 1.21 17.93
CA HIS A 154 -12.40 1.67 17.85
C HIS A 154 -12.34 3.20 17.91
N PRO A 155 -11.50 3.81 18.79
CA PRO A 155 -11.53 5.25 19.07
C PRO A 155 -11.27 6.15 17.86
N VAL A 156 -10.63 5.62 16.81
CA VAL A 156 -10.37 6.34 15.56
C VAL A 156 -11.34 5.90 14.46
N MET A 157 -11.52 4.59 14.26
CA MET A 157 -12.26 4.08 13.11
C MET A 157 -13.77 4.30 13.21
N SER A 158 -14.34 4.30 14.43
CA SER A 158 -15.77 4.58 14.64
C SER A 158 -16.16 6.03 14.31
N VAL A 159 -15.19 6.92 14.25
CA VAL A 159 -15.35 8.36 13.95
C VAL A 159 -14.48 8.80 12.77
N HIS A 160 -14.10 7.87 11.88
CA HIS A 160 -13.29 8.20 10.72
C HIS A 160 -13.98 9.27 9.87
N PRO A 161 -13.28 10.34 9.44
CA PRO A 161 -13.93 11.51 8.86
C PRO A 161 -14.65 11.27 7.53
N VAL A 162 -14.27 10.23 6.79
CA VAL A 162 -14.84 9.92 5.46
C VAL A 162 -15.70 8.65 5.53
N THR A 163 -15.17 7.58 6.10
CA THR A 163 -15.80 6.25 6.14
C THR A 163 -15.78 5.70 7.58
N PRO A 164 -16.61 6.24 8.48
CA PRO A 164 -16.70 5.73 9.84
C PRO A 164 -17.22 4.30 9.87
N MET A 165 -16.56 3.44 10.63
CA MET A 165 -16.90 2.03 10.76
C MET A 165 -17.97 1.83 11.86
N HIS A 166 -19.24 1.76 11.46
CA HIS A 166 -20.38 1.59 12.37
C HIS A 166 -20.83 0.13 12.52
N GLU A 167 -20.38 -0.76 11.63
CA GLU A 167 -20.69 -2.19 11.66
C GLU A 167 -19.39 -3.01 11.75
N ALA A 168 -19.31 -3.86 12.76
CA ALA A 168 -18.14 -4.71 12.97
C ALA A 168 -18.23 -6.03 12.19
N ASN A 169 -19.43 -6.51 11.90
CA ASN A 169 -19.62 -7.73 11.13
C ASN A 169 -19.38 -7.44 9.65
N LEU A 170 -18.27 -7.94 9.11
CA LEU A 170 -17.89 -7.69 7.73
C LEU A 170 -18.87 -8.26 6.70
N CYS A 171 -19.59 -9.34 7.02
CA CYS A 171 -20.65 -9.82 6.13
C CYS A 171 -21.77 -8.79 6.01
N ARG A 172 -22.20 -8.18 7.12
CA ARG A 172 -23.24 -7.13 7.10
C ARG A 172 -22.72 -5.84 6.45
N HIS A 173 -21.48 -5.48 6.76
CA HIS A 173 -20.82 -4.30 6.18
C HIS A 173 -20.72 -4.39 4.65
N LEU A 174 -20.28 -5.54 4.11
CA LEU A 174 -20.17 -5.77 2.67
C LEU A 174 -21.53 -6.05 2.01
N ALA A 175 -22.50 -6.62 2.75
CA ALA A 175 -23.87 -6.76 2.26
C ALA A 175 -24.53 -5.41 1.96
N ALA A 176 -24.29 -4.40 2.81
CA ALA A 176 -24.77 -3.04 2.58
C ALA A 176 -24.12 -2.37 1.36
N GLN A 177 -22.97 -2.88 0.91
CA GLN A 177 -22.22 -2.39 -0.25
C GLN A 177 -22.56 -3.11 -1.57
N GLY A 178 -23.34 -4.19 -1.55
CA GLY A 178 -23.76 -4.90 -2.77
C GLY A 178 -23.63 -6.43 -2.72
N TRP A 179 -23.11 -7.02 -1.62
CA TRP A 179 -23.00 -8.48 -1.47
C TRP A 179 -23.97 -9.06 -0.42
N PRO A 180 -25.28 -9.04 -0.68
CA PRO A 180 -26.29 -9.44 0.32
C PRO A 180 -26.21 -10.92 0.71
N LYS A 181 -25.51 -11.75 -0.07
CA LYS A 181 -25.40 -13.20 0.14
C LYS A 181 -23.99 -13.64 0.54
N ILE A 182 -23.11 -12.70 0.92
CA ILE A 182 -21.76 -13.07 1.35
C ILE A 182 -21.80 -14.05 2.53
N GLY A 183 -21.17 -15.20 2.36
CA GLY A 183 -21.12 -16.27 3.37
C GLY A 183 -19.88 -16.16 4.25
N LEU A 184 -19.98 -16.62 5.49
CA LEU A 184 -18.85 -16.72 6.42
C LEU A 184 -18.33 -18.16 6.48
N ILE A 185 -17.02 -18.34 6.30
CA ILE A 185 -16.28 -19.52 6.77
C ILE A 185 -15.55 -19.10 8.04
N ASP A 186 -16.08 -19.50 9.18
CA ASP A 186 -15.55 -19.14 10.48
C ASP A 186 -14.29 -19.97 10.85
N PHE A 187 -13.59 -19.51 11.88
CA PHE A 187 -12.34 -20.14 12.35
C PHE A 187 -12.52 -21.60 12.77
N THR A 188 -13.72 -22.03 13.19
CA THR A 188 -13.96 -23.43 13.59
C THR A 188 -13.93 -24.38 12.40
N ILE A 189 -14.30 -23.90 11.22
CA ILE A 189 -14.18 -24.65 9.96
C ILE A 189 -12.75 -24.63 9.46
N ILE A 190 -12.08 -23.44 9.48
CA ILE A 190 -10.70 -23.27 9.04
C ILE A 190 -9.77 -24.20 9.81
N ARG A 191 -9.95 -24.30 11.13
CA ARG A 191 -9.13 -25.15 12.02
C ARG A 191 -9.37 -26.66 11.89
N LYS A 192 -10.35 -27.08 11.10
CA LYS A 192 -10.45 -28.49 10.67
C LYS A 192 -9.37 -28.87 9.66
N GLY A 193 -8.60 -27.89 9.19
CA GLY A 193 -7.46 -28.06 8.30
C GLY A 193 -7.80 -27.94 6.82
N ARG A 194 -6.74 -27.92 6.02
CA ARG A 194 -6.77 -27.62 4.57
C ARG A 194 -7.81 -28.42 3.79
N VAL A 195 -7.88 -29.74 4.00
CA VAL A 195 -8.78 -30.61 3.22
C VAL A 195 -10.25 -30.27 3.49
N ALA A 196 -10.60 -30.10 4.76
CA ALA A 196 -11.97 -29.72 5.17
C ALA A 196 -12.34 -28.36 4.60
N LEU A 197 -11.42 -27.39 4.64
CA LEU A 197 -11.62 -26.05 4.10
C LEU A 197 -11.82 -26.06 2.59
N ILE A 198 -11.01 -26.80 1.82
CA ILE A 198 -11.17 -26.94 0.37
C ILE A 198 -12.54 -27.53 0.03
N ASN A 199 -12.96 -28.56 0.73
CA ASN A 199 -14.25 -29.20 0.50
C ASN A 199 -15.42 -28.24 0.79
N GLU A 200 -15.33 -27.45 1.86
CA GLU A 200 -16.35 -26.45 2.18
C GLU A 200 -16.40 -25.32 1.13
N ILE A 201 -15.25 -24.84 0.66
CA ILE A 201 -15.20 -23.85 -0.42
C ILE A 201 -15.86 -24.41 -1.69
N ARG A 202 -15.52 -25.64 -2.10
CA ARG A 202 -16.12 -26.28 -3.29
C ARG A 202 -17.62 -26.42 -3.14
N ARG A 203 -18.10 -26.92 -2.00
CA ARG A 203 -19.52 -27.05 -1.70
C ARG A 203 -20.28 -25.73 -1.88
N ARG A 204 -19.68 -24.62 -1.40
CA ARG A 204 -20.27 -23.28 -1.53
C ARG A 204 -20.29 -22.81 -2.98
N LEU A 205 -19.19 -23.00 -3.70
CA LEU A 205 -19.10 -22.63 -5.12
C LEU A 205 -20.14 -23.41 -5.96
N ASP A 206 -20.32 -24.71 -5.68
CA ASP A 206 -21.33 -25.56 -6.32
C ASP A 206 -22.76 -25.10 -6.00
N ALA A 207 -22.96 -24.54 -4.80
CA ALA A 207 -24.23 -23.92 -4.39
C ALA A 207 -24.45 -22.51 -4.96
N GLY A 208 -23.46 -21.96 -5.71
CA GLY A 208 -23.54 -20.63 -6.30
C GLY A 208 -23.21 -19.50 -5.34
N GLU A 209 -22.60 -19.80 -4.19
CA GLU A 209 -22.10 -18.80 -3.24
C GLU A 209 -20.76 -18.22 -3.76
N CYS A 210 -20.79 -16.99 -4.27
CA CYS A 210 -19.66 -16.39 -4.98
C CYS A 210 -18.79 -15.49 -4.09
N GLU A 211 -19.29 -15.04 -2.95
CA GLU A 211 -18.57 -14.19 -1.99
C GLU A 211 -18.39 -14.96 -0.67
N THR A 212 -17.14 -15.08 -0.22
CA THR A 212 -16.83 -15.84 0.99
C THR A 212 -15.89 -15.04 1.88
N LEU A 213 -16.33 -14.68 3.08
CA LEU A 213 -15.51 -14.10 4.13
C LEU A 213 -14.84 -15.22 4.94
N PHE A 214 -13.56 -15.10 5.19
CA PHE A 214 -12.80 -15.98 6.08
C PHE A 214 -12.46 -15.25 7.37
N ASP A 215 -12.73 -15.87 8.51
CA ASP A 215 -12.16 -15.45 9.79
C ASP A 215 -10.63 -15.58 9.78
N VAL A 216 -9.96 -14.69 10.51
CA VAL A 216 -8.52 -14.76 10.75
C VAL A 216 -8.25 -14.33 12.17
N THR A 217 -7.79 -15.23 13.01
CA THR A 217 -7.48 -14.99 14.42
C THR A 217 -5.99 -15.07 14.70
N ASP A 218 -5.23 -15.79 13.87
CA ASP A 218 -3.78 -15.92 13.95
C ASP A 218 -3.16 -16.23 12.57
N ASP A 219 -1.83 -16.34 12.53
CA ASP A 219 -1.11 -16.62 11.28
C ASP A 219 -1.36 -18.06 10.77
N THR A 220 -1.75 -18.99 11.64
CA THR A 220 -2.06 -20.37 11.24
C THR A 220 -3.34 -20.43 10.41
N ASP A 221 -4.33 -19.61 10.78
CA ASP A 221 -5.55 -19.45 9.99
C ASP A 221 -5.20 -18.92 8.58
N LEU A 222 -4.32 -17.89 8.50
CA LEU A 222 -3.87 -17.35 7.21
C LEU A 222 -3.18 -18.39 6.33
N LEU A 223 -2.30 -19.21 6.89
CA LEU A 223 -1.61 -20.28 6.15
C LEU A 223 -2.60 -21.29 5.58
N THR A 224 -3.55 -21.74 6.39
CA THR A 224 -4.56 -22.71 6.00
C THR A 224 -5.48 -22.18 4.89
N ILE A 225 -5.90 -20.91 5.01
CA ILE A 225 -6.70 -20.21 4.00
C ILE A 225 -5.91 -20.07 2.69
N GLY A 226 -4.67 -19.62 2.78
CA GLY A 226 -3.81 -19.43 1.61
C GLY A 226 -3.55 -20.73 0.84
N GLU A 227 -3.31 -21.85 1.54
CA GLU A 227 -3.18 -23.17 0.93
C GLU A 227 -4.46 -23.59 0.20
N ALA A 228 -5.62 -23.36 0.81
CA ALA A 228 -6.91 -23.70 0.20
C ALA A 228 -7.18 -22.84 -1.04
N ILE A 229 -6.95 -21.54 -0.97
CA ILE A 229 -7.13 -20.62 -2.11
C ILE A 229 -6.19 -21.00 -3.26
N ARG A 230 -4.91 -21.26 -2.99
CA ARG A 230 -3.96 -21.68 -4.05
C ARG A 230 -4.39 -22.98 -4.73
N GLU A 231 -5.00 -23.91 -4.00
CA GLU A 231 -5.51 -25.16 -4.57
C GLU A 231 -6.70 -24.91 -5.51
N ILE A 232 -7.65 -24.07 -5.10
CA ILE A 232 -8.80 -23.69 -5.94
C ILE A 232 -8.34 -22.90 -7.17
N ALA A 233 -7.37 -22.00 -7.01
CA ALA A 233 -6.87 -21.15 -8.09
C ALA A 233 -6.17 -21.92 -9.23
N LYS A 234 -5.81 -23.20 -9.02
CA LYS A 234 -5.29 -24.06 -10.09
C LYS A 234 -6.30 -24.32 -11.20
N THR A 235 -7.58 -24.30 -10.87
CA THR A 235 -8.67 -24.61 -11.82
C THR A 235 -9.62 -23.46 -12.05
N THR A 236 -9.68 -22.51 -11.12
CA THR A 236 -10.63 -21.40 -11.15
C THR A 236 -9.91 -20.11 -10.79
N PRO A 237 -9.80 -19.13 -11.68
CA PRO A 237 -9.25 -17.83 -11.33
C PRO A 237 -9.96 -17.28 -10.09
N THR A 238 -9.20 -16.71 -9.16
CA THR A 238 -9.71 -16.27 -7.85
C THR A 238 -9.36 -14.82 -7.62
N LEU A 239 -10.35 -14.00 -7.28
CA LEU A 239 -10.13 -12.64 -6.77
C LEU A 239 -10.14 -12.69 -5.24
N CYS A 240 -8.98 -12.45 -4.64
CA CYS A 240 -8.86 -12.25 -3.20
C CYS A 240 -9.12 -10.79 -2.86
N VAL A 241 -9.88 -10.53 -1.80
CA VAL A 241 -10.16 -9.17 -1.28
C VAL A 241 -9.69 -9.10 0.16
N GLY A 242 -8.87 -8.11 0.48
CA GLY A 242 -8.35 -7.97 1.85
C GLY A 242 -7.09 -7.11 1.89
N ALA A 243 -6.51 -7.03 3.06
CA ALA A 243 -5.26 -6.30 3.29
C ALA A 243 -4.03 -7.07 2.76
N SER A 244 -2.83 -6.65 3.11
CA SER A 244 -1.58 -7.37 2.75
C SER A 244 -1.53 -8.78 3.35
N SER A 245 -2.44 -9.12 4.28
CA SER A 245 -2.66 -10.49 4.75
C SER A 245 -3.01 -11.48 3.63
N VAL A 246 -3.61 -11.03 2.54
CA VAL A 246 -3.80 -11.83 1.33
C VAL A 246 -2.46 -12.29 0.77
N ALA A 247 -1.50 -11.38 0.65
CA ALA A 247 -0.14 -11.72 0.20
C ALA A 247 0.56 -12.65 1.19
N GLN A 248 0.42 -12.42 2.50
CA GLN A 248 0.94 -13.28 3.57
C GLN A 248 0.36 -14.70 3.52
N ALA A 249 -0.94 -14.83 3.28
CA ALA A 249 -1.62 -16.12 3.15
C ALA A 249 -1.17 -16.89 1.90
N LEU A 250 -1.11 -16.20 0.76
CA LEU A 250 -0.81 -16.82 -0.53
C LEU A 250 0.67 -17.13 -0.72
N PHE A 251 1.56 -16.34 -0.14
CA PHE A 251 3.02 -16.46 -0.28
C PHE A 251 3.69 -16.29 1.09
N PRO A 252 3.53 -17.28 1.99
CA PRO A 252 4.14 -17.19 3.32
C PRO A 252 5.66 -17.21 3.21
N SER A 253 6.31 -16.25 3.87
CA SER A 253 7.76 -16.29 4.09
C SER A 253 8.04 -17.14 5.31
N PHE A 254 8.62 -18.34 5.14
CA PHE A 254 8.96 -19.25 6.24
C PHE A 254 10.26 -18.88 6.95
N GLU A 255 11.08 -18.06 6.33
CA GLU A 255 12.31 -17.52 6.91
C GLU A 255 12.41 -16.04 6.49
N PRO A 256 12.93 -15.14 7.35
CA PRO A 256 13.46 -13.89 6.85
C PRO A 256 14.58 -14.26 5.89
N SER A 257 14.33 -14.14 4.59
CA SER A 257 15.28 -14.60 3.58
C SER A 257 16.58 -13.81 3.73
N SER A 258 17.57 -14.45 4.35
CA SER A 258 18.95 -13.96 4.41
C SER A 258 19.57 -13.81 3.01
N GLN A 259 18.87 -14.26 1.97
CA GLN A 259 19.32 -14.17 0.58
C GLN A 259 18.82 -12.90 -0.15
N ASN A 260 17.79 -12.20 0.35
CA ASN A 260 17.31 -10.91 -0.20
C ASN A 260 17.51 -9.73 0.76
N GLY A 261 18.30 -9.90 1.80
CA GLY A 261 18.70 -8.83 2.71
C GLY A 261 19.63 -7.82 2.04
N ALA A 262 19.22 -7.24 0.91
CA ALA A 262 19.88 -6.05 0.42
C ALA A 262 19.81 -5.01 1.55
N GLN A 263 20.95 -4.63 2.07
CA GLN A 263 21.02 -3.59 3.07
C GLN A 263 20.48 -2.28 2.45
N ALA A 264 19.56 -1.63 3.16
CA ALA A 264 19.07 -0.34 2.75
C ALA A 264 20.26 0.60 2.48
N SER A 265 20.23 1.29 1.35
CA SER A 265 21.30 2.18 0.92
C SER A 265 20.73 3.39 0.20
N ARG A 266 21.51 4.47 0.12
CA ARG A 266 21.21 5.67 -0.65
C ARG A 266 22.23 5.87 -1.76
N ARG A 267 21.90 6.71 -2.74
CA ARG A 267 22.87 7.21 -3.73
C ARG A 267 23.80 8.24 -3.09
N ALA A 268 24.88 8.58 -3.76
CA ALA A 268 25.65 9.78 -3.45
C ALA A 268 24.76 11.03 -3.61
N GLY A 269 24.87 11.96 -2.66
CA GLY A 269 24.08 13.19 -2.63
C GLY A 269 23.30 13.38 -1.32
N PRO A 270 22.67 14.54 -1.15
CA PRO A 270 21.90 14.87 0.04
C PRO A 270 20.59 14.06 0.12
N VAL A 271 20.07 13.94 1.34
CA VAL A 271 18.73 13.43 1.59
C VAL A 271 17.76 14.60 1.64
N PHE A 272 16.68 14.51 0.89
CA PHE A 272 15.53 15.39 1.04
C PHE A 272 14.38 14.64 1.72
N ALA A 273 13.86 15.20 2.82
CA ALA A 273 12.71 14.69 3.54
C ALA A 273 11.59 15.73 3.56
N PHE A 274 10.35 15.30 3.30
CA PHE A 274 9.17 16.13 3.40
C PHE A 274 8.14 15.49 4.34
N ALA A 275 7.80 16.20 5.43
CA ALA A 275 6.81 15.78 6.41
C ALA A 275 5.47 16.52 6.19
N GLY A 276 4.62 15.96 5.32
CA GLY A 276 3.29 16.49 5.04
C GLY A 276 2.21 16.02 6.03
N SER A 277 2.51 15.02 6.85
CA SER A 277 1.60 14.53 7.88
C SER A 277 1.61 15.43 9.12
N ARG A 278 0.42 15.80 9.59
CA ARG A 278 0.21 16.56 10.84
C ARG A 278 -0.04 15.66 12.06
N SER A 279 0.35 14.39 11.99
CA SER A 279 0.25 13.50 13.16
C SER A 279 1.31 13.84 14.19
N SER A 280 0.96 13.70 15.49
CA SER A 280 1.91 13.90 16.60
C SER A 280 3.12 12.96 16.50
N HIS A 281 2.93 11.76 15.98
CA HIS A 281 4.00 10.80 15.74
C HIS A 281 5.02 11.34 14.71
N THR A 282 4.57 11.86 13.55
CA THR A 282 5.48 12.46 12.57
C THR A 282 6.13 13.74 13.10
N ALA A 283 5.40 14.57 13.89
CA ALA A 283 5.98 15.75 14.53
C ALA A 283 7.15 15.37 15.44
N GLY A 284 7.00 14.35 16.27
CA GLY A 284 8.09 13.84 17.12
C GLY A 284 9.30 13.34 16.31
N GLN A 285 9.06 12.68 15.18
CA GLN A 285 10.15 12.27 14.25
C GLN A 285 10.88 13.47 13.64
N VAL A 286 10.16 14.55 13.30
CA VAL A 286 10.76 15.80 12.84
C VAL A 286 11.60 16.48 13.94
N GLU A 287 11.09 16.49 15.17
CA GLU A 287 11.84 17.03 16.31
C GLU A 287 13.15 16.28 16.54
N ASN A 288 13.12 14.95 16.48
CA ASN A 288 14.27 14.09 16.70
C ASN A 288 15.31 14.15 15.57
N ALA A 289 14.93 14.57 14.35
CA ALA A 289 15.85 14.63 13.21
C ALA A 289 16.97 15.64 13.42
N SER A 290 18.12 15.17 13.89
CA SER A 290 19.27 16.01 14.29
C SER A 290 20.25 16.28 13.13
N THR A 291 20.27 15.43 12.12
CA THR A 291 21.22 15.47 11.00
C THR A 291 20.73 16.34 9.83
N TYR A 292 19.54 16.92 9.93
CA TYR A 292 18.92 17.72 8.89
C TYR A 292 18.93 19.21 9.20
N ILE A 293 19.11 20.04 8.18
CA ILE A 293 18.61 21.40 8.22
C ILE A 293 17.09 21.34 8.16
N LYS A 294 16.42 21.86 9.19
CA LYS A 294 14.95 21.81 9.27
C LYS A 294 14.33 23.12 8.80
N ARG A 295 13.23 23.02 8.04
CA ARG A 295 12.40 24.16 7.65
C ARG A 295 10.95 23.81 7.94
N SER A 296 10.24 24.71 8.60
CA SER A 296 8.80 24.63 8.81
C SER A 296 8.10 25.63 7.89
N ILE A 297 7.08 25.19 7.17
CA ILE A 297 6.28 26.06 6.30
C ILE A 297 4.83 26.05 6.73
N ALA A 298 4.21 27.23 6.81
CA ALA A 298 2.78 27.32 7.03
C ALA A 298 2.01 26.87 5.78
N PRO A 299 0.88 26.16 5.94
CA PRO A 299 0.04 25.73 4.83
C PRO A 299 -0.30 26.81 3.82
N LYS A 300 -0.60 28.04 4.28
CA LYS A 300 -0.89 29.18 3.43
C LYS A 300 0.29 29.61 2.55
N ASP A 301 1.52 29.55 3.11
CA ASP A 301 2.73 29.99 2.41
C ASP A 301 3.14 28.98 1.33
N LEU A 302 2.78 27.69 1.52
CA LEU A 302 2.97 26.67 0.49
C LEU A 302 2.04 26.87 -0.73
N LEU A 303 0.92 27.56 -0.55
CA LEU A 303 -0.03 27.93 -1.62
C LEU A 303 0.25 29.32 -2.20
N ASP A 304 1.09 30.13 -1.56
CA ASP A 304 1.49 31.44 -2.06
C ASP A 304 2.66 31.33 -3.03
N PRO A 305 2.54 31.83 -4.29
CA PRO A 305 3.63 31.76 -5.27
C PRO A 305 4.92 32.44 -4.83
N ALA A 306 4.86 33.50 -4.01
CA ALA A 306 6.05 34.17 -3.49
C ALA A 306 6.71 33.34 -2.38
N GLY A 307 5.94 32.87 -1.41
CA GLY A 307 6.42 32.05 -0.32
C GLY A 307 7.06 30.75 -0.80
N ILE A 308 6.46 30.09 -1.80
CA ILE A 308 7.02 28.84 -2.37
C ILE A 308 8.34 29.08 -3.11
N LYS A 309 8.48 30.24 -3.80
CA LYS A 309 9.71 30.59 -4.53
C LYS A 309 10.89 30.79 -3.59
N ASP A 310 10.69 31.49 -2.49
CA ASP A 310 11.73 31.74 -1.47
C ASP A 310 12.12 30.42 -0.78
N LEU A 311 11.14 29.61 -0.38
CA LEU A 311 11.38 28.29 0.20
C LEU A 311 12.15 27.37 -0.76
N LEU A 312 11.79 27.39 -2.04
CA LEU A 312 12.46 26.59 -3.07
C LEU A 312 13.92 27.01 -3.22
N GLY A 313 14.20 28.32 -3.32
CA GLY A 313 15.56 28.85 -3.43
C GLY A 313 16.45 28.47 -2.25
N ASP A 314 15.96 28.65 -1.01
CA ASP A 314 16.66 28.26 0.21
C ASP A 314 16.88 26.73 0.30
N SER A 315 15.86 25.95 -0.09
CA SER A 315 15.94 24.49 -0.09
C SER A 315 16.99 23.99 -1.09
N LEU A 316 16.98 24.49 -2.30
CA LEU A 316 17.97 24.13 -3.34
C LEU A 316 19.38 24.55 -2.94
N SER A 317 19.56 25.74 -2.35
CA SER A 317 20.86 26.18 -1.82
C SER A 317 21.38 25.22 -0.75
N THR A 318 20.52 24.77 0.17
CA THR A 318 20.86 23.83 1.23
C THR A 318 21.29 22.46 0.65
N LEU A 319 20.49 21.91 -0.26
CA LEU A 319 20.74 20.61 -0.86
C LEU A 319 21.96 20.62 -1.77
N ASN A 320 22.15 21.68 -2.58
CA ASN A 320 23.34 21.82 -3.46
C ASN A 320 24.65 22.03 -2.67
N ALA A 321 24.57 22.50 -1.42
CA ALA A 321 25.67 22.49 -0.48
C ALA A 321 25.95 21.11 0.14
N GLY A 322 25.28 20.06 -0.30
CA GLY A 322 25.43 18.68 0.19
C GLY A 322 24.82 18.41 1.56
N LYS A 323 24.03 19.33 2.10
CA LYS A 323 23.38 19.20 3.42
C LYS A 323 22.03 18.52 3.29
N HIS A 324 21.69 17.66 4.26
CA HIS A 324 20.35 17.04 4.33
C HIS A 324 19.31 18.09 4.73
N LEU A 325 18.15 18.05 4.08
CA LEU A 325 17.05 18.98 4.31
C LEU A 325 15.77 18.23 4.70
N LEU A 326 15.11 18.69 5.76
CA LEU A 326 13.79 18.24 6.15
C LEU A 326 12.84 19.45 6.16
N VAL A 327 11.83 19.41 5.30
CA VAL A 327 10.73 20.38 5.28
C VAL A 327 9.51 19.77 5.93
N SER A 328 8.86 20.49 6.85
CA SER A 328 7.63 20.05 7.51
C SER A 328 6.55 21.12 7.43
N LEU A 329 5.29 20.67 7.35
CA LEU A 329 4.15 21.57 7.52
C LEU A 329 4.02 21.96 8.99
N SER A 330 3.84 23.26 9.26
CA SER A 330 3.55 23.73 10.60
C SER A 330 2.14 23.31 11.05
N ASP A 331 1.93 23.23 12.37
CA ASP A 331 0.64 22.83 12.98
C ASP A 331 -0.36 24.02 13.03
N ASP A 332 -0.34 24.89 12.05
CA ASP A 332 -1.32 25.96 11.95
C ASP A 332 -2.67 25.40 11.51
N ARG A 333 -3.53 25.11 12.49
CA ARG A 333 -4.84 24.46 12.29
C ARG A 333 -5.94 25.42 11.87
N ASN A 334 -5.64 26.73 11.80
CA ASN A 334 -6.64 27.77 11.56
C ASN A 334 -6.96 28.06 10.08
N HIS A 335 -6.68 27.12 9.17
CA HIS A 335 -6.89 27.36 7.75
C HIS A 335 -7.97 26.45 7.16
N ASP A 336 -8.90 27.07 6.44
CA ASP A 336 -9.90 26.45 5.56
C ASP A 336 -9.28 25.76 4.32
N ILE A 337 -7.98 25.40 4.39
CA ILE A 337 -7.29 24.74 3.29
C ILE A 337 -7.60 23.25 3.34
N GLY A 338 -8.30 22.77 2.32
CA GLY A 338 -8.61 21.34 2.17
C GLY A 338 -7.33 20.48 2.12
N SER A 339 -7.34 19.36 2.80
CA SER A 339 -6.21 18.43 2.88
C SER A 339 -5.65 18.02 1.51
N HIS A 340 -6.53 17.87 0.52
CA HIS A 340 -6.15 17.50 -0.86
C HIS A 340 -5.39 18.63 -1.58
N ALA A 341 -5.82 19.89 -1.43
CA ALA A 341 -5.12 21.04 -2.02
C ALA A 341 -3.71 21.17 -1.45
N LEU A 342 -3.57 21.00 -0.13
CA LEU A 342 -2.29 21.06 0.55
C LEU A 342 -1.36 19.90 0.13
N ALA A 343 -1.88 18.69 0.00
CA ALA A 343 -1.11 17.54 -0.46
C ALA A 343 -0.65 17.72 -1.92
N ARG A 344 -1.47 18.32 -2.79
CA ARG A 344 -1.10 18.65 -4.16
C ARG A 344 0.01 19.72 -4.22
N ALA A 345 -0.10 20.79 -3.44
CA ALA A 345 0.94 21.81 -3.37
C ALA A 345 2.26 21.26 -2.84
N SER A 346 2.19 20.38 -1.82
CA SER A 346 3.35 19.64 -1.31
C SER A 346 4.01 18.78 -2.39
N ALA A 347 3.21 18.05 -3.16
CA ALA A 347 3.68 17.22 -4.27
C ALA A 347 4.41 18.05 -5.35
N ALA A 348 3.82 19.17 -5.75
CA ALA A 348 4.42 20.09 -6.72
C ALA A 348 5.76 20.67 -6.21
N PHE A 349 5.84 21.04 -4.93
CA PHE A 349 7.08 21.51 -4.31
C PHE A 349 8.16 20.41 -4.31
N ILE A 350 7.80 19.17 -3.93
CA ILE A 350 8.73 18.03 -3.96
C ILE A 350 9.24 17.79 -5.38
N ALA A 351 8.36 17.85 -6.38
CA ALA A 351 8.74 17.68 -7.78
C ALA A 351 9.74 18.76 -8.24
N GLN A 352 9.51 20.03 -7.88
CA GLN A 352 10.44 21.12 -8.20
C GLN A 352 11.83 20.92 -7.55
N ILE A 353 11.90 20.42 -6.32
CA ILE A 353 13.18 20.07 -5.68
C ILE A 353 13.89 18.96 -6.48
N CYS A 354 13.20 17.87 -6.80
CA CYS A 354 13.77 16.75 -7.52
C CYS A 354 14.23 17.11 -8.94
N GLN A 355 13.55 18.04 -9.62
CA GLN A 355 13.92 18.52 -10.95
C GLN A 355 15.19 19.39 -10.95
N ASN A 356 15.47 20.05 -9.85
CA ASN A 356 16.53 21.07 -9.77
C ASN A 356 17.74 20.64 -8.93
N THR A 357 17.74 19.43 -8.34
CA THR A 357 18.88 18.93 -7.58
C THR A 357 18.97 17.40 -7.64
N SER A 358 20.19 16.88 -7.61
CA SER A 358 20.41 15.42 -7.57
C SER A 358 20.36 14.94 -6.12
N LEU A 359 19.37 14.12 -5.80
CA LEU A 359 19.18 13.58 -4.45
C LEU A 359 19.84 12.22 -4.27
N GLY A 360 20.39 11.99 -3.10
CA GLY A 360 20.82 10.67 -2.63
C GLY A 360 19.66 9.78 -2.16
N PHE A 361 18.60 10.41 -1.63
CA PHE A 361 17.41 9.74 -1.12
C PHE A 361 16.24 10.72 -1.00
N LEU A 362 15.01 10.26 -1.23
CA LEU A 362 13.78 11.01 -1.01
C LEU A 362 12.90 10.33 0.04
N ALA A 363 12.58 11.04 1.13
CA ALA A 363 11.66 10.55 2.16
C ALA A 363 10.40 11.41 2.23
N ILE A 364 9.22 10.80 2.20
CA ILE A 364 7.93 11.50 2.29
C ILE A 364 7.08 10.88 3.40
N ALA A 365 6.68 11.70 4.37
CA ALA A 365 5.78 11.30 5.45
C ALA A 365 4.39 11.94 5.28
N GLY A 366 3.40 11.13 4.99
CA GLY A 366 2.00 11.50 4.74
C GLY A 366 1.45 10.72 3.56
N GLY A 367 0.37 9.98 3.74
CA GLY A 367 -0.19 9.09 2.72
C GLY A 367 -0.58 9.83 1.44
N ASP A 368 -1.42 10.86 1.56
CA ASP A 368 -1.89 11.67 0.41
C ASP A 368 -0.73 12.40 -0.27
N THR A 369 0.18 12.99 0.53
CA THR A 369 1.37 13.66 0.00
C THR A 369 2.27 12.69 -0.76
N SER A 370 2.50 11.49 -0.24
CA SER A 370 3.29 10.45 -0.90
C SER A 370 2.68 10.03 -2.23
N SER A 371 1.38 9.77 -2.23
CA SER A 371 0.63 9.37 -3.43
C SER A 371 0.71 10.40 -4.54
N LEU A 372 0.41 11.66 -4.21
CA LEU A 372 0.43 12.76 -5.18
C LEU A 372 1.86 13.11 -5.65
N ALA A 373 2.85 13.05 -4.75
CA ALA A 373 4.24 13.33 -5.11
C ALA A 373 4.79 12.31 -6.13
N VAL A 374 4.49 11.03 -5.96
CA VAL A 374 4.93 9.98 -6.90
C VAL A 374 4.30 10.17 -8.29
N GLN A 375 3.03 10.61 -8.34
CA GLN A 375 2.35 10.94 -9.60
C GLN A 375 2.95 12.19 -10.24
N GLU A 376 3.13 13.27 -9.47
CA GLU A 376 3.68 14.55 -9.97
C GLU A 376 5.12 14.43 -10.47
N LEU A 377 5.91 13.54 -9.86
CA LEU A 377 7.26 13.21 -10.30
C LEU A 377 7.30 12.44 -11.64
N GLY A 378 6.17 11.90 -12.12
CA GLY A 378 6.15 11.09 -13.34
C GLY A 378 6.88 9.74 -13.16
N ILE A 379 6.85 9.17 -11.96
CA ILE A 379 7.39 7.84 -11.70
C ILE A 379 6.45 6.82 -12.34
N ASN A 380 6.99 5.93 -13.18
CA ASN A 380 6.20 4.91 -13.87
C ASN A 380 5.86 3.74 -12.94
N SER A 381 6.84 3.31 -12.16
CA SER A 381 6.65 2.18 -11.24
C SER A 381 7.69 2.20 -10.10
N LEU A 382 7.43 1.36 -9.10
CA LEU A 382 8.24 1.19 -7.90
C LEU A 382 8.60 -0.28 -7.71
N SER A 383 9.81 -0.56 -7.22
CA SER A 383 10.20 -1.88 -6.74
C SER A 383 10.64 -1.82 -5.28
N PHE A 384 10.52 -2.92 -4.58
CA PHE A 384 11.08 -3.07 -3.23
C PHE A 384 12.62 -3.08 -3.32
N ALA A 385 13.28 -2.32 -2.47
CA ALA A 385 14.74 -2.26 -2.41
C ALA A 385 15.28 -2.94 -1.16
N ALA A 386 14.72 -2.63 0.01
CA ALA A 386 15.16 -3.22 1.28
C ALA A 386 14.14 -3.02 2.40
N ASP A 387 14.21 -3.85 3.42
CA ASP A 387 13.57 -3.55 4.70
C ASP A 387 14.28 -2.40 5.38
N PHE A 388 13.49 -1.53 6.03
CA PHE A 388 14.04 -0.41 6.79
C PHE A 388 13.34 -0.24 8.13
N ASP A 389 12.03 -0.01 8.11
CA ASP A 389 11.24 0.09 9.33
C ASP A 389 9.84 -0.48 9.12
N ALA A 390 9.12 -0.79 10.19
CA ALA A 390 7.80 -1.38 10.12
C ALA A 390 6.82 -0.48 9.36
N GLY A 391 6.28 -0.99 8.25
CA GLY A 391 5.38 -0.26 7.35
C GLY A 391 6.03 0.87 6.55
N ALA A 392 7.37 0.95 6.54
CA ALA A 392 8.14 1.96 5.82
C ALA A 392 9.37 1.32 5.15
N PRO A 393 9.20 0.50 4.10
CA PRO A 393 10.31 -0.08 3.36
C PRO A 393 11.05 0.98 2.54
N VAL A 394 12.30 0.72 2.21
CA VAL A 394 12.98 1.41 1.11
C VAL A 394 12.49 0.83 -0.20
N ILE A 395 12.03 1.68 -1.07
CA ILE A 395 11.61 1.38 -2.43
C ILE A 395 12.51 2.11 -3.44
N ARG A 396 12.50 1.65 -4.67
CA ARG A 396 13.26 2.23 -5.78
C ARG A 396 12.30 2.72 -6.85
N ALA A 397 12.45 3.97 -7.27
CA ALA A 397 11.71 4.54 -8.38
C ALA A 397 12.19 3.98 -9.72
N HIS A 398 11.28 3.84 -10.67
CA HIS A 398 11.56 3.59 -12.08
C HIS A 398 10.83 4.65 -12.89
N ALA A 399 11.60 5.42 -13.66
CA ALA A 399 11.10 6.57 -14.42
C ALA A 399 11.92 6.74 -15.70
N ASP A 400 11.33 7.38 -16.70
CA ASP A 400 12.03 7.73 -17.94
C ASP A 400 13.04 8.86 -17.71
N THR A 401 12.87 9.60 -16.62
CA THR A 401 13.70 10.73 -16.25
C THR A 401 14.96 10.26 -15.49
N PRO A 402 16.19 10.45 -16.00
CA PRO A 402 17.40 9.84 -15.45
C PRO A 402 17.71 10.20 -13.99
N TYR A 403 17.37 11.43 -13.52
CA TYR A 403 17.60 11.80 -12.14
C TYR A 403 16.65 11.12 -11.14
N LEU A 404 15.51 10.61 -11.61
CA LEU A 404 14.56 9.85 -10.81
C LEU A 404 14.76 8.33 -10.91
N ASP A 405 15.18 7.84 -12.09
CA ASP A 405 15.34 6.41 -12.28
C ASP A 405 16.36 5.83 -11.29
N GLY A 406 15.95 4.76 -10.61
CA GLY A 406 16.69 4.12 -9.53
C GLY A 406 16.81 4.96 -8.24
N LEU A 407 16.14 6.11 -8.06
CA LEU A 407 16.17 6.89 -6.82
C LEU A 407 15.60 6.06 -5.67
N PRO A 408 16.35 5.84 -4.59
CA PRO A 408 15.83 5.20 -3.40
C PRO A 408 14.92 6.18 -2.66
N MET A 409 13.77 5.65 -2.23
CA MET A 409 12.71 6.43 -1.60
C MET A 409 12.15 5.70 -0.39
N LEU A 410 11.62 6.47 0.56
CA LEU A 410 10.79 5.96 1.64
C LEU A 410 9.49 6.77 1.69
N LEU A 411 8.37 6.07 1.57
CA LEU A 411 7.03 6.64 1.60
C LEU A 411 6.26 6.03 2.78
N LYS A 412 5.83 6.87 3.72
CA LYS A 412 5.17 6.36 4.92
C LYS A 412 3.86 7.06 5.26
N GLY A 413 2.97 6.34 5.88
CA GLY A 413 1.81 6.92 6.56
C GLY A 413 2.23 7.74 7.81
N GLY A 414 1.36 8.62 8.27
CA GLY A 414 1.67 9.53 9.37
C GLY A 414 1.99 8.84 10.72
N GLN A 415 1.54 7.62 10.92
CA GLN A 415 1.69 6.85 12.18
C GLN A 415 2.78 5.77 12.12
N MET A 416 3.57 5.72 11.03
CA MET A 416 4.54 4.66 10.80
C MET A 416 5.97 5.10 11.10
N GLY A 417 6.83 4.11 11.36
CA GLY A 417 8.27 4.29 11.58
C GLY A 417 8.66 4.61 13.02
N LYS A 418 9.92 4.40 13.35
CA LYS A 418 10.48 4.68 14.68
C LYS A 418 10.69 6.17 14.90
N PRO A 419 10.89 6.62 16.15
CA PRO A 419 11.14 8.04 16.45
C PRO A 419 12.36 8.66 15.79
N ASP A 420 13.40 7.86 15.51
CA ASP A 420 14.67 8.23 14.90
C ASP A 420 14.74 7.97 13.37
N LEU A 421 13.58 7.76 12.73
CA LEU A 421 13.46 7.38 11.32
C LEU A 421 14.32 8.24 10.38
N PHE A 422 14.24 9.56 10.49
CA PHE A 422 14.93 10.47 9.57
C PHE A 422 16.46 10.41 9.73
N ASP A 423 16.96 10.38 10.95
CA ASP A 423 18.41 10.26 11.19
C ASP A 423 18.94 8.90 10.71
N ASN A 424 18.17 7.83 10.86
CA ASN A 424 18.51 6.52 10.31
C ASN A 424 18.55 6.53 8.77
N ILE A 425 17.69 7.31 8.08
CA ILE A 425 17.76 7.46 6.62
C ILE A 425 19.04 8.18 6.20
N SER A 426 19.41 9.28 6.89
CA SER A 426 20.62 10.02 6.56
C SER A 426 21.89 9.22 6.79
N ALA A 427 21.89 8.32 7.76
CA ALA A 427 22.98 7.41 8.12
C ALA A 427 23.11 6.19 7.18
N LEU A 428 22.18 5.99 6.23
CA LEU A 428 22.27 4.87 5.27
C LEU A 428 23.59 4.90 4.49
N PRO A 429 24.22 3.74 4.27
CA PRO A 429 25.42 3.64 3.46
C PRO A 429 25.15 4.12 2.03
N ILE A 430 26.13 4.75 1.43
CA ILE A 430 26.09 5.09 0.01
C ILE A 430 26.33 3.80 -0.77
N ALA A 431 25.40 3.46 -1.67
CA ALA A 431 25.56 2.32 -2.55
C ALA A 431 26.85 2.44 -3.36
N SER A 432 27.67 1.38 -3.36
CA SER A 432 28.80 1.30 -4.28
C SER A 432 28.27 1.30 -5.70
N ASN A 433 28.80 2.17 -6.57
CA ASN A 433 28.56 2.10 -8.01
C ASN A 433 29.26 0.82 -8.53
N ASN A 434 28.61 -0.33 -8.37
CA ASN A 434 28.97 -1.48 -9.19
C ASN A 434 28.23 -1.32 -10.52
N GLY A 435 28.99 -0.98 -11.56
CA GLY A 435 28.58 -0.69 -12.92
C GLY A 435 27.76 -1.79 -13.59
#